data_62aedd1d4239f842106a43a96ca7b52b
#
_entry.id   62aedd1d4239f842106a43a96ca7b52b
#
_cell.length_a   1.000
_cell.length_b   1.000
_cell.length_c   1.000
_cell.angle_alpha   90.00
_cell.angle_beta   90.00
_cell.angle_gamma   90.00
#
_symmetry.space_group_name_H-M   'P 1'
#
loop_
_entity.id
_entity.type
_entity.pdbx_description
1 polymer ?
#
loop_
_entity_poly.entity_id
_entity_poly.type
_entity_poly.pdbx_seq_one_letter_code
_entity_poly.pdbx_strand_id
1 'polypeptide(L)'
;KNKLDQAYVYWNENDEDFDDDRKEIAFRQLLRMNVEMDNQLQRKFDFSIWNNRSLEHIYPKSKKGEIEWSESASVHSIGNLVLLYGKDNSSFGALPFEDKKTKMFNYFFKDGMDTKANNEKKNILKSNSLLHTISIFSNNKWKNDEVQKNKIYFIEGFKKSYKI
;
A
#
# COMPACT_ATOMS: atom_id res chain seq x y z
N LYS A 1 26.21 12.20 -3.21
CA LYS A 1 24.73 12.18 -3.30
C LYS A 1 24.26 10.78 -2.99
N ASN A 2 23.38 10.66 -2.00
CA ASN A 2 23.08 9.44 -1.30
C ASN A 2 22.39 8.39 -2.18
N LYS A 3 22.78 7.10 -2.03
CA LYS A 3 22.07 5.94 -2.59
C LYS A 3 20.57 5.93 -2.28
N LEU A 4 20.14 6.67 -1.26
CA LEU A 4 18.76 6.84 -0.85
C LEU A 4 17.98 7.79 -1.76
N ASP A 5 18.58 8.92 -2.20
CA ASP A 5 17.96 9.80 -3.17
C ASP A 5 17.78 9.08 -4.52
N GLN A 6 18.72 8.20 -4.87
CA GLN A 6 18.63 7.37 -6.07
C GLN A 6 17.49 6.34 -5.97
N ALA A 7 17.28 5.70 -4.82
CA ALA A 7 16.19 4.75 -4.63
C ALA A 7 14.79 5.38 -4.80
N TYR A 8 14.64 6.68 -4.49
CA TYR A 8 13.38 7.41 -4.68
C TYR A 8 13.22 7.98 -6.09
N VAL A 9 14.29 8.34 -6.75
CA VAL A 9 14.29 8.86 -8.13
C VAL A 9 14.01 7.74 -9.13
N TYR A 10 14.54 6.54 -8.90
CA TYR A 10 14.35 5.39 -9.79
C TYR A 10 12.90 4.92 -9.96
N TRP A 11 12.01 5.30 -9.05
CA TRP A 11 10.62 4.84 -9.08
C TRP A 11 9.69 5.71 -9.91
N ASN A 12 10.26 6.71 -10.58
CA ASN A 12 9.50 7.64 -11.39
C ASN A 12 9.75 7.52 -12.88
N GLU A 13 10.86 6.95 -13.30
CA GLU A 13 11.37 7.25 -14.62
C GLU A 13 10.97 6.25 -15.71
N ASN A 14 10.71 4.98 -15.42
CA ASN A 14 10.26 4.04 -16.46
C ASN A 14 9.44 2.88 -15.90
N ASP A 15 8.28 2.68 -16.49
CA ASP A 15 7.35 1.56 -16.22
C ASP A 15 7.95 0.17 -16.49
N GLU A 16 9.03 0.09 -17.28
CA GLU A 16 9.63 -1.17 -17.72
C GLU A 16 10.57 -1.80 -16.69
N ASP A 17 11.05 -0.99 -15.74
CA ASP A 17 12.14 -1.39 -14.85
C ASP A 17 11.69 -1.71 -13.40
N PHE A 18 10.45 -2.12 -13.16
CA PHE A 18 10.04 -2.58 -11.84
C PHE A 18 10.53 -4.01 -11.58
N ASP A 19 11.85 -4.14 -11.49
CA ASP A 19 12.57 -5.38 -11.24
C ASP A 19 12.45 -5.86 -9.78
N ASP A 20 13.03 -7.00 -9.48
CA ASP A 20 12.94 -7.61 -8.17
C ASP A 20 13.72 -6.84 -7.09
N ASP A 21 14.81 -6.17 -7.44
CA ASP A 21 15.57 -5.35 -6.50
C ASP A 21 14.75 -4.12 -6.06
N ARG A 22 14.04 -3.49 -6.99
CA ARG A 22 13.15 -2.37 -6.69
C ARG A 22 11.94 -2.80 -5.86
N LYS A 23 11.36 -3.95 -6.16
CA LYS A 23 10.30 -4.54 -5.32
C LYS A 23 10.77 -4.81 -3.91
N GLU A 24 12.00 -5.32 -3.73
CA GLU A 24 12.55 -5.55 -2.41
C GLU A 24 12.77 -4.25 -1.63
N ILE A 25 13.28 -3.20 -2.30
CA ILE A 25 13.43 -1.87 -1.69
C ILE A 25 12.05 -1.34 -1.28
N ALA A 26 11.04 -1.44 -2.16
CA ALA A 26 9.66 -1.06 -1.87
C ALA A 26 9.12 -1.77 -0.64
N PHE A 27 9.25 -3.07 -0.63
CA PHE A 27 8.80 -3.87 0.48
C PHE A 27 9.39 -3.40 1.80
N ARG A 28 10.70 -3.21 1.86
CA ARG A 28 11.39 -2.77 3.08
C ARG A 28 10.92 -1.41 3.56
N GLN A 29 10.68 -0.47 2.65
CA GLN A 29 10.20 0.86 3.00
C GLN A 29 8.75 0.81 3.52
N LEU A 30 7.87 0.07 2.85
CA LEU A 30 6.48 -0.11 3.27
C LEU A 30 6.38 -0.88 4.59
N LEU A 31 7.22 -1.89 4.78
CA LEU A 31 7.32 -2.62 6.04
C LEU A 31 7.71 -1.68 7.19
N ARG A 32 8.74 -0.87 6.97
CA ARG A 32 9.19 0.10 7.94
C ARG A 32 8.08 1.07 8.35
N MET A 33 7.33 1.62 7.38
CA MET A 33 6.22 2.53 7.69
C MET A 33 5.17 1.85 8.58
N ASN A 34 4.82 0.61 8.30
CA ASN A 34 3.88 -0.14 9.14
C ASN A 34 4.44 -0.37 10.55
N VAL A 35 5.73 -0.74 10.68
CA VAL A 35 6.40 -0.92 11.97
C VAL A 35 6.44 0.38 12.77
N GLU A 36 6.77 1.50 12.13
CA GLU A 36 6.80 2.82 12.80
C GLU A 36 5.42 3.24 13.31
N MET A 37 4.37 3.02 12.53
CA MET A 37 3.00 3.32 12.95
C MET A 37 2.56 2.43 14.12
N ASP A 38 2.89 1.14 14.10
CA ASP A 38 2.63 0.26 15.24
C ASP A 38 3.40 0.68 16.48
N ASN A 39 4.67 1.05 16.34
CA ASN A 39 5.47 1.55 17.46
C ASN A 39 4.90 2.83 18.10
N GLN A 40 4.40 3.77 17.26
CA GLN A 40 3.74 4.99 17.76
C GLN A 40 2.48 4.68 18.59
N LEU A 41 1.78 3.61 18.25
CA LEU A 41 0.61 3.14 18.97
C LEU A 41 0.95 2.10 20.07
N GLN A 42 2.23 1.87 20.35
CA GLN A 42 2.71 0.86 21.31
C GLN A 42 2.17 -0.56 21.01
N ARG A 43 1.95 -0.86 19.73
CA ARG A 43 1.53 -2.17 19.26
C ARG A 43 2.72 -3.02 18.85
N LYS A 44 2.59 -4.33 19.03
CA LYS A 44 3.57 -5.29 18.53
C LYS A 44 3.30 -5.61 17.07
N PHE A 45 4.26 -5.32 16.20
CA PHE A 45 4.18 -5.66 14.78
C PHE A 45 4.29 -7.17 14.54
N ASP A 46 3.44 -7.71 13.64
CA ASP A 46 3.52 -9.11 13.20
C ASP A 46 4.49 -9.26 12.01
N PHE A 47 5.71 -9.73 12.29
CA PHE A 47 6.72 -9.98 11.27
C PHE A 47 6.47 -11.21 10.40
N SER A 48 5.37 -11.97 10.59
CA SER A 48 5.03 -13.11 9.71
C SER A 48 4.82 -12.68 8.25
N ILE A 49 4.56 -11.40 8.00
CA ILE A 49 4.48 -10.82 6.66
C ILE A 49 5.79 -10.96 5.87
N TRP A 50 6.93 -11.06 6.53
CA TRP A 50 8.22 -11.21 5.87
C TRP A 50 8.24 -12.38 4.87
N ASN A 51 7.65 -13.52 5.25
CA ASN A 51 7.60 -14.73 4.45
C ASN A 51 6.31 -14.87 3.61
N ASN A 52 5.38 -13.93 3.74
CA ASN A 52 4.08 -14.01 3.08
C ASN A 52 3.63 -12.62 2.59
N ARG A 53 4.54 -11.92 1.96
CA ARG A 53 4.35 -10.55 1.51
C ARG A 53 3.91 -10.45 0.06
N SER A 54 3.18 -9.40 -0.24
CA SER A 54 2.89 -8.96 -1.60
C SER A 54 2.86 -7.44 -1.66
N LEU A 55 3.28 -6.89 -2.79
CA LEU A 55 3.11 -5.47 -3.12
C LEU A 55 1.88 -5.33 -4.00
N GLU A 56 1.00 -4.42 -3.62
CA GLU A 56 -0.22 -4.12 -4.36
C GLU A 56 -0.19 -2.69 -4.88
N HIS A 57 -0.51 -2.52 -6.17
CA HIS A 57 -0.73 -1.22 -6.78
C HIS A 57 -2.13 -0.73 -6.42
N ILE A 58 -2.23 0.35 -5.67
CA ILE A 58 -3.51 0.92 -5.23
C ILE A 58 -4.31 1.36 -6.45
N TYR A 59 -3.72 2.19 -7.33
CA TYR A 59 -4.21 2.40 -8.69
C TYR A 59 -3.70 1.27 -9.59
N PRO A 60 -4.58 0.51 -10.26
CA PRO A 60 -4.17 -0.69 -10.97
C PRO A 60 -3.20 -0.43 -12.12
N LYS A 61 -2.15 -1.25 -12.23
CA LYS A 61 -1.18 -1.18 -13.32
C LYS A 61 -1.85 -1.29 -14.70
N SER A 62 -2.87 -2.13 -14.84
CA SER A 62 -3.61 -2.33 -16.10
C SER A 62 -4.36 -1.08 -16.57
N LYS A 63 -4.57 -0.11 -15.68
CA LYS A 63 -5.31 1.14 -15.95
C LYS A 63 -4.39 2.37 -16.02
N LYS A 64 -3.09 2.17 -16.16
CA LYS A 64 -2.10 3.25 -16.15
C LYS A 64 -2.34 4.35 -17.18
N GLY A 65 -2.94 4.03 -18.31
CA GLY A 65 -3.28 4.97 -19.38
C GLY A 65 -4.60 5.71 -19.19
N GLU A 66 -5.39 5.42 -18.14
CA GLU A 66 -6.67 6.08 -17.89
C GLU A 66 -6.51 7.42 -17.15
N ILE A 67 -5.34 7.73 -16.63
CA ILE A 67 -5.03 9.00 -15.98
C ILE A 67 -3.70 9.56 -16.47
N GLU A 68 -3.58 10.88 -16.47
CA GLU A 68 -2.29 11.55 -16.66
C GLU A 68 -1.47 11.45 -15.38
N TRP A 69 -0.27 10.90 -15.50
CA TRP A 69 0.71 10.90 -14.43
C TRP A 69 1.54 12.18 -14.52
N SER A 70 1.79 12.83 -13.40
CA SER A 70 2.74 13.95 -13.37
C SER A 70 4.16 13.45 -13.61
N GLU A 71 5.07 14.32 -14.02
CA GLU A 71 6.49 14.00 -14.24
C GLU A 71 7.16 13.31 -13.04
N SER A 72 6.62 13.49 -11.85
CA SER A 72 7.16 12.95 -10.60
C SER A 72 6.39 11.77 -10.04
N ALA A 73 5.40 11.23 -10.77
CA ALA A 73 4.66 10.03 -10.39
C ALA A 73 4.49 9.07 -11.55
N SER A 74 4.46 7.80 -11.24
CA SER A 74 4.08 6.73 -12.15
C SER A 74 3.20 5.72 -11.43
N VAL A 75 2.64 4.79 -12.17
CA VAL A 75 1.89 3.68 -11.57
C VAL A 75 2.75 2.86 -10.61
N HIS A 76 4.07 2.83 -10.80
CA HIS A 76 5.03 2.13 -9.94
C HIS A 76 5.61 3.00 -8.82
N SER A 77 5.20 4.26 -8.71
CA SER A 77 5.62 5.12 -7.60
C SER A 77 5.35 4.43 -6.25
N ILE A 78 6.27 4.59 -5.30
CA ILE A 78 6.07 4.11 -3.93
C ILE A 78 4.80 4.68 -3.31
N GLY A 79 4.40 5.88 -3.73
CA GLY A 79 3.14 6.49 -3.32
C GLY A 79 1.91 5.70 -3.78
N ASN A 80 2.04 4.86 -4.80
CA ASN A 80 0.95 4.01 -5.32
C ASN A 80 1.03 2.55 -4.84
N LEU A 81 1.92 2.24 -3.92
CA LEU A 81 2.13 0.88 -3.45
C LEU A 81 1.71 0.72 -1.99
N VAL A 82 1.14 -0.42 -1.66
CA VAL A 82 0.92 -0.87 -0.29
C VAL A 82 1.41 -2.28 -0.09
N LEU A 83 1.65 -2.61 1.17
CA LEU A 83 2.00 -3.95 1.59
C LEU A 83 0.73 -4.73 1.91
N LEU A 84 0.61 -5.95 1.39
CA LEU A 84 -0.44 -6.89 1.71
C LEU A 84 0.16 -8.24 2.11
N TYR A 85 -0.60 -9.04 2.84
CA TYR A 85 -0.34 -10.47 2.91
C TYR A 85 -0.67 -11.12 1.57
N GLY A 86 0.16 -12.05 1.11
CA GLY A 86 0.05 -12.63 -0.23
C GLY A 86 -1.31 -13.27 -0.53
N LYS A 87 -1.94 -13.90 0.48
CA LYS A 87 -3.29 -14.48 0.34
C LYS A 87 -4.37 -13.42 0.10
N ASP A 88 -4.21 -12.25 0.71
CA ASP A 88 -5.18 -11.16 0.57
C ASP A 88 -5.04 -10.50 -0.81
N ASN A 89 -3.81 -10.39 -1.32
CA ASN A 89 -3.54 -9.75 -2.61
C ASN A 89 -4.29 -10.43 -3.77
N SER A 90 -4.41 -11.74 -3.77
CA SER A 90 -5.13 -12.47 -4.81
C SER A 90 -6.60 -12.02 -4.96
N SER A 91 -7.18 -11.47 -3.91
CA SER A 91 -8.55 -10.96 -3.93
C SER A 91 -8.70 -9.55 -4.52
N PHE A 92 -7.61 -8.79 -4.64
CA PHE A 92 -7.63 -7.41 -5.12
C PHE A 92 -7.54 -7.33 -6.65
N GLY A 93 -6.60 -8.04 -7.27
CA GLY A 93 -6.44 -8.07 -8.72
C GLY A 93 -6.38 -6.67 -9.34
N ALA A 94 -6.95 -6.53 -10.54
CA ALA A 94 -7.03 -5.25 -11.26
C ALA A 94 -8.24 -4.38 -10.87
N LEU A 95 -8.81 -4.58 -9.68
CA LEU A 95 -9.96 -3.81 -9.23
C LEU A 95 -9.63 -2.32 -9.08
N PRO A 96 -10.59 -1.42 -9.36
CA PRO A 96 -10.47 -0.01 -9.05
C PRO A 96 -10.36 0.22 -7.53
N PHE A 97 -9.88 1.41 -7.16
CA PHE A 97 -9.63 1.77 -5.76
C PHE A 97 -10.85 1.56 -4.86
N GLU A 98 -12.04 1.97 -5.31
CA GLU A 98 -13.27 1.86 -4.51
C GLU A 98 -13.63 0.42 -4.18
N ASP A 99 -13.44 -0.48 -5.15
CA ASP A 99 -13.71 -1.91 -4.93
C ASP A 99 -12.67 -2.54 -4.00
N LYS A 100 -11.39 -2.14 -4.13
CA LYS A 100 -10.34 -2.54 -3.20
C LYS A 100 -10.62 -2.03 -1.78
N LYS A 101 -11.03 -0.77 -1.65
CA LYS A 101 -11.45 -0.15 -0.38
C LYS A 101 -12.61 -0.91 0.24
N THR A 102 -13.64 -1.20 -0.55
CA THR A 102 -14.79 -1.99 -0.10
C THR A 102 -14.36 -3.36 0.41
N LYS A 103 -13.47 -4.05 -0.30
CA LYS A 103 -12.93 -5.35 0.16
C LYS A 103 -12.14 -5.23 1.46
N MET A 104 -11.30 -4.19 1.58
CA MET A 104 -10.51 -3.94 2.78
C MET A 104 -11.38 -3.73 4.01
N PHE A 105 -12.49 -3.01 3.87
CA PHE A 105 -13.39 -2.64 4.97
C PHE A 105 -14.68 -3.46 5.05
N ASN A 106 -14.88 -4.42 4.17
CA ASN A 106 -16.15 -5.20 4.09
C ASN A 106 -16.54 -5.85 5.44
N TYR A 107 -15.57 -6.10 6.30
CA TYR A 107 -15.79 -6.59 7.65
C TYR A 107 -16.56 -5.58 8.53
N PHE A 108 -16.29 -4.28 8.39
CA PHE A 108 -16.88 -3.23 9.22
C PHE A 108 -18.31 -2.89 8.81
N PHE A 109 -18.69 -3.17 7.57
CA PHE A 109 -19.98 -2.77 7.02
C PHE A 109 -21.05 -3.87 7.08
N LYS A 110 -20.69 -5.12 7.36
CA LYS A 110 -21.64 -6.24 7.40
C LYS A 110 -22.37 -6.44 8.70
N ASP A 111 -22.02 -5.74 9.76
CA ASP A 111 -22.63 -5.93 11.08
C ASP A 111 -24.01 -5.24 11.27
N GLY A 112 -24.55 -4.59 10.23
CA GLY A 112 -25.81 -3.84 10.35
C GLY A 112 -27.07 -4.52 9.85
N MET A 113 -27.01 -5.62 9.11
CA MET A 113 -28.19 -6.09 8.37
C MET A 113 -28.32 -7.59 8.12
N ASP A 114 -27.88 -8.50 8.92
CA ASP A 114 -28.54 -9.83 8.88
C ASP A 114 -28.07 -10.79 9.98
N THR A 115 -28.95 -11.07 10.91
CA THR A 115 -28.68 -11.99 12.02
C THR A 115 -28.98 -13.45 11.71
N LYS A 116 -29.24 -13.81 10.46
CA LYS A 116 -29.69 -15.17 10.10
C LYS A 116 -28.87 -15.93 9.04
N ALA A 117 -27.85 -15.33 8.39
CA ALA A 117 -27.03 -16.03 7.41
C ALA A 117 -25.59 -16.23 7.93
N ASN A 118 -25.40 -17.11 8.93
CA ASN A 118 -24.32 -16.84 9.86
C ASN A 118 -23.33 -17.90 10.17
N ASN A 119 -22.97 -18.77 9.25
CA ASN A 119 -21.82 -19.66 9.44
C ASN A 119 -20.72 -19.48 8.39
N GLU A 120 -20.79 -18.49 7.54
CA GLU A 120 -19.62 -18.09 6.76
C GLU A 120 -18.66 -17.36 7.69
N LYS A 121 -17.54 -18.00 8.04
CA LYS A 121 -16.42 -17.36 8.72
C LYS A 121 -16.12 -16.04 8.01
N LYS A 122 -16.39 -14.93 8.67
CA LYS A 122 -16.07 -13.59 8.18
C LYS A 122 -14.61 -13.60 7.77
N ASN A 123 -14.32 -13.54 6.49
CA ASN A 123 -12.95 -13.51 5.98
C ASN A 123 -12.37 -12.11 6.20
N ILE A 124 -11.95 -11.85 7.43
CA ILE A 124 -11.17 -10.66 7.74
C ILE A 124 -9.83 -10.80 7.03
N LEU A 125 -9.51 -9.84 6.19
CA LEU A 125 -8.20 -9.80 5.57
C LEU A 125 -7.11 -9.62 6.64
N LYS A 126 -6.09 -10.45 6.62
CA LYS A 126 -4.97 -10.33 7.56
C LYS A 126 -4.27 -8.97 7.39
N SER A 127 -4.29 -8.42 6.20
CA SER A 127 -3.76 -7.10 5.85
C SER A 127 -4.45 -5.94 6.58
N ASN A 128 -5.60 -6.17 7.22
CA ASN A 128 -6.24 -5.18 8.11
C ASN A 128 -5.43 -4.90 9.38
N SER A 129 -4.40 -5.68 9.67
CA SER A 129 -3.43 -5.39 10.73
C SER A 129 -2.36 -4.37 10.33
N LEU A 130 -2.22 -4.07 9.03
CA LEU A 130 -1.20 -3.19 8.46
C LEU A 130 -1.67 -1.73 8.47
N LEU A 131 -1.21 -0.94 9.44
CA LEU A 131 -1.73 0.41 9.69
C LEU A 131 -1.51 1.37 8.53
N HIS A 132 -0.35 1.34 7.89
CA HIS A 132 -0.12 2.17 6.71
C HIS A 132 -1.08 1.78 5.57
N THR A 133 -1.25 0.49 5.31
CA THR A 133 -2.17 0.00 4.28
C THR A 133 -3.61 0.46 4.55
N ILE A 134 -4.09 0.34 5.80
CA ILE A 134 -5.41 0.84 6.18
C ILE A 134 -5.51 2.35 5.98
N SER A 135 -4.50 3.12 6.36
CA SER A 135 -4.53 4.58 6.21
C SER A 135 -4.70 5.00 4.75
N ILE A 136 -4.08 4.26 3.83
CA ILE A 136 -4.25 4.49 2.38
C ILE A 136 -5.69 4.23 1.95
N PHE A 137 -6.25 3.07 2.29
CA PHE A 137 -7.62 2.72 1.92
C PHE A 137 -8.69 3.55 2.65
N SER A 138 -8.32 4.32 3.67
CA SER A 138 -9.22 5.29 4.32
C SER A 138 -9.46 6.56 3.50
N ASN A 139 -8.68 6.80 2.44
CA ASN A 139 -8.93 7.93 1.54
C ASN A 139 -10.24 7.77 0.76
N ASN A 140 -10.78 8.91 0.28
CA ASN A 140 -12.03 8.90 -0.49
C ASN A 140 -11.83 8.59 -1.97
N LYS A 141 -10.63 8.81 -2.50
CA LYS A 141 -10.24 8.54 -3.88
C LYS A 141 -8.75 8.27 -3.95
N TRP A 142 -8.30 7.69 -5.07
CA TRP A 142 -6.89 7.44 -5.30
C TRP A 142 -6.54 7.69 -6.77
N LYS A 143 -5.89 8.80 -7.02
CA LYS A 143 -5.44 9.26 -8.33
C LYS A 143 -4.04 9.87 -8.21
N ASN A 144 -3.56 10.51 -9.26
CA ASN A 144 -2.23 11.12 -9.30
C ASN A 144 -1.90 12.01 -8.09
N ASP A 145 -2.81 12.87 -7.66
CA ASP A 145 -2.58 13.78 -6.52
C ASP A 145 -2.38 13.03 -5.20
N GLU A 146 -3.17 11.99 -4.96
CA GLU A 146 -3.04 11.16 -3.77
C GLU A 146 -1.74 10.37 -3.79
N VAL A 147 -1.36 9.84 -4.95
CA VAL A 147 -0.07 9.15 -5.15
C VAL A 147 1.09 10.09 -4.86
N GLN A 148 1.06 11.33 -5.37
CA GLN A 148 2.09 12.34 -5.11
C GLN A 148 2.20 12.69 -3.63
N LYS A 149 1.08 12.99 -2.99
CA LYS A 149 1.05 13.32 -1.56
C LYS A 149 1.61 12.18 -0.71
N ASN A 150 1.21 10.95 -1.00
CA ASN A 150 1.71 9.78 -0.29
C ASN A 150 3.20 9.56 -0.51
N LYS A 151 3.70 9.78 -1.74
CA LYS A 151 5.13 9.73 -2.05
C LYS A 151 5.91 10.75 -1.23
N ILE A 152 5.48 12.01 -1.20
CA ILE A 152 6.12 13.06 -0.41
C ILE A 152 6.13 12.68 1.07
N TYR A 153 5.02 12.21 1.60
CA TYR A 153 4.91 11.75 2.98
C TYR A 153 5.94 10.66 3.30
N PHE A 154 6.14 9.70 2.39
CA PHE A 154 7.16 8.67 2.52
C PHE A 154 8.57 9.25 2.60
N ILE A 155 8.91 10.14 1.66
CA ILE A 155 10.24 10.75 1.56
C ILE A 155 10.55 11.56 2.83
N GLU A 156 9.61 12.39 3.27
CA GLU A 156 9.77 13.21 4.46
C GLU A 156 9.88 12.36 5.75
N GLY A 157 9.02 11.37 5.89
CA GLY A 157 9.08 10.42 7.01
C GLY A 157 10.43 9.71 7.06
N PHE A 158 10.93 9.31 5.90
CA PHE A 158 12.24 8.69 5.81
C PHE A 158 13.37 9.65 6.21
N LYS A 159 13.41 10.85 5.64
CA LYS A 159 14.41 11.87 5.97
C LYS A 159 14.44 12.16 7.47
N LYS A 160 13.27 12.36 8.05
CA LYS A 160 13.13 12.61 9.49
C LYS A 160 13.70 11.49 10.36
N SER A 161 13.45 10.25 9.99
CA SER A 161 13.91 9.09 10.79
C SER A 161 15.41 8.88 10.72
N TYR A 162 16.04 9.23 9.61
CA TYR A 162 17.48 9.10 9.42
C TYR A 162 18.25 10.40 9.68
N LYS A 163 17.57 11.48 10.11
CA LYS A 163 18.17 12.80 10.37
C LYS A 163 18.98 13.33 9.18
N ILE A 164 18.49 13.11 7.96
CA ILE A 164 19.11 13.55 6.71
C ILE A 164 18.47 14.85 6.24
#